data_349101839116dfe59dbb487ad89c78fc
#
_entry.id   349101839116dfe59dbb487ad89c78fc
#
_cell.length_a   1.000
_cell.length_b   1.000
_cell.length_c   1.000
_cell.angle_alpha   90.00
_cell.angle_beta   90.00
_cell.angle_gamma   90.00
#
_symmetry.space_group_name_H-M   'P 1'
#
loop_
_entity.id
_entity.type
_entity.pdbx_description
1 polymer ?
#
loop_
_entity_poly.entity_id
_entity_poly.type
_entity_poly.pdbx_seq_one_letter_code
_entity_poly.pdbx_strand_id
1 'polypeptide(L)'
;MTRIERLARKVGLDSNPLRRRTDRIAACLGAGLLAAFLIGAPLLSIAAAHMAGHLGAAEQRAQRSWRQVSAVLLRNAPAPAAFASGLYGGTWVPARWTAPDGRVRTGDLDVISGLNAGQKVGIWVNQAGLPAGPPLTHRAVVARTVLAAAAVPIALGIVLGFVAGVGRWVFDRRRLAGWDAAWASVGPHWTKRFWSRG
;
A
#
# COMPACT_ATOMS: atom_id res chain seq x y z
N MET A 1 -36.01 20.45 11.10
CA MET A 1 -34.71 19.88 11.56
C MET A 1 -33.95 19.43 10.33
N THR A 2 -32.88 20.12 10.02
CA THR A 2 -32.04 19.84 8.83
C THR A 2 -31.23 18.56 9.02
N ARG A 3 -30.88 17.88 7.90
CA ARG A 3 -30.02 16.67 7.92
C ARG A 3 -28.67 16.94 8.61
N ILE A 4 -28.18 18.18 8.53
CA ILE A 4 -26.94 18.67 9.14
C ILE A 4 -27.01 18.65 10.66
N GLU A 5 -28.14 19.06 11.26
CA GLU A 5 -28.34 19.02 12.73
C GLU A 5 -28.39 17.58 13.28
N ARG A 6 -28.92 16.64 12.50
CA ARG A 6 -28.90 15.21 12.86
C ARG A 6 -27.49 14.61 12.79
N LEU A 7 -26.69 15.01 11.83
CA LEU A 7 -25.31 14.60 11.72
C LEU A 7 -24.44 15.22 12.81
N ALA A 8 -24.61 16.50 13.11
CA ALA A 8 -23.92 17.20 14.21
C ALA A 8 -24.21 16.54 15.56
N ARG A 9 -25.46 16.12 15.82
CA ARG A 9 -25.82 15.33 17.01
C ARG A 9 -25.17 13.96 17.04
N LYS A 10 -25.10 13.24 15.91
CA LYS A 10 -24.43 11.94 15.81
C LYS A 10 -22.93 12.03 16.02
N VAL A 11 -22.30 13.10 15.54
CA VAL A 11 -20.85 13.36 15.68
C VAL A 11 -20.51 13.95 17.07
N GLY A 12 -21.54 14.27 17.87
CA GLY A 12 -21.30 14.69 19.27
C GLY A 12 -20.91 16.15 19.44
N LEU A 13 -21.21 17.00 18.48
CA LEU A 13 -21.04 18.45 18.55
C LEU A 13 -22.21 19.16 19.26
N ASP A 14 -23.07 18.42 19.96
CA ASP A 14 -24.19 18.97 20.72
C ASP A 14 -23.71 19.54 22.06
N SER A 15 -24.18 20.73 22.43
CA SER A 15 -23.83 21.45 23.67
C SER A 15 -24.62 20.92 24.88
N ASN A 16 -24.62 19.59 25.08
CA ASN A 16 -25.30 19.00 26.25
C ASN A 16 -24.42 19.18 27.51
N PRO A 17 -24.90 19.92 28.55
CA PRO A 17 -24.12 20.17 29.79
C PRO A 17 -23.85 18.91 30.62
N LEU A 18 -24.60 17.81 30.38
CA LEU A 18 -24.42 16.54 31.07
C LEU A 18 -23.31 15.67 30.45
N ARG A 19 -22.72 16.09 29.35
CA ARG A 19 -21.68 15.33 28.65
C ARG A 19 -20.35 15.50 29.35
N ARG A 20 -19.76 14.39 29.77
CA ARG A 20 -18.44 14.38 30.45
C ARG A 20 -17.36 14.96 29.54
N ARG A 21 -16.37 15.66 30.11
CA ARG A 21 -15.23 16.24 29.35
C ARG A 21 -14.55 15.21 28.46
N THR A 22 -14.45 13.96 28.91
CA THR A 22 -13.88 12.83 28.14
C THR A 22 -14.61 12.54 26.85
N ASP A 23 -15.96 12.64 26.82
CA ASP A 23 -16.75 12.38 25.61
C ASP A 23 -16.57 13.50 24.56
N ARG A 24 -16.36 14.75 25.01
CA ARG A 24 -16.04 15.87 24.11
C ARG A 24 -14.66 15.68 23.49
N ILE A 25 -13.66 15.28 24.27
CA ILE A 25 -12.31 15.03 23.76
C ILE A 25 -12.32 13.88 22.75
N ALA A 26 -13.04 12.80 23.02
CA ALA A 26 -13.18 11.68 22.10
C ALA A 26 -13.88 12.09 20.80
N ALA A 27 -14.93 12.92 20.87
CA ALA A 27 -15.62 13.45 19.71
C ALA A 27 -14.73 14.40 18.88
N CYS A 28 -13.99 15.30 19.52
CA CYS A 28 -13.03 16.19 18.84
C CYS A 28 -11.90 15.40 18.19
N LEU A 29 -11.38 14.37 18.85
CA LEU A 29 -10.37 13.48 18.29
C LEU A 29 -10.91 12.78 17.02
N GLY A 30 -12.13 12.20 17.10
CA GLY A 30 -12.75 11.55 15.96
C GLY A 30 -13.01 12.50 14.80
N ALA A 31 -13.51 13.70 15.07
CA ALA A 31 -13.73 14.74 14.07
C ALA A 31 -12.40 15.20 13.45
N GLY A 32 -11.36 15.39 14.26
CA GLY A 32 -10.02 15.74 13.78
C GLY A 32 -9.40 14.68 12.88
N LEU A 33 -9.50 13.41 13.26
CA LEU A 33 -9.03 12.29 12.44
C LEU A 33 -9.80 12.17 11.12
N LEU A 34 -11.12 12.39 11.15
CA LEU A 34 -11.94 12.40 9.94
C LEU A 34 -11.55 13.57 9.02
N ALA A 35 -11.36 14.76 9.56
CA ALA A 35 -10.90 15.93 8.79
C ALA A 35 -9.51 15.69 8.21
N ALA A 36 -8.59 15.12 8.99
CA ALA A 36 -7.25 14.74 8.52
C ALA A 36 -7.30 13.73 7.39
N PHE A 37 -8.23 12.76 7.45
CA PHE A 37 -8.43 11.83 6.35
C PHE A 37 -9.01 12.50 5.10
N LEU A 38 -10.07 13.29 5.25
CA LEU A 38 -10.76 13.93 4.12
C LEU A 38 -9.86 14.94 3.37
N ILE A 39 -8.95 15.60 4.09
CA ILE A 39 -8.01 16.56 3.49
C ILE A 39 -6.72 15.87 3.08
N GLY A 40 -6.17 15.04 3.96
CA GLY A 40 -4.87 14.40 3.76
C GLY A 40 -4.91 13.34 2.65
N ALA A 41 -5.97 12.53 2.57
CA ALA A 41 -6.04 11.48 1.56
C ALA A 41 -5.96 12.01 0.12
N PRO A 42 -6.75 13.00 -0.32
CA PRO A 42 -6.64 13.52 -1.68
C PRO A 42 -5.30 14.22 -1.94
N LEU A 43 -4.80 15.03 -1.00
CA LEU A 43 -3.53 15.73 -1.18
C LEU A 43 -2.35 14.75 -1.33
N LEU A 44 -2.27 13.77 -0.46
CA LEU A 44 -1.21 12.75 -0.52
C LEU A 44 -1.35 11.84 -1.74
N SER A 45 -2.58 11.51 -2.16
CA SER A 45 -2.83 10.73 -3.38
C SER A 45 -2.37 11.49 -4.63
N ILE A 46 -2.64 12.79 -4.72
CA ILE A 46 -2.17 13.63 -5.82
C ILE A 46 -0.64 13.69 -5.82
N ALA A 47 -0.02 13.92 -4.68
CA ALA A 47 1.44 13.95 -4.55
C ALA A 47 2.07 12.61 -4.97
N ALA A 48 1.53 11.48 -4.51
CA ALA A 48 1.98 10.15 -4.88
C ALA A 48 1.82 9.87 -6.38
N ALA A 49 0.70 10.29 -6.98
CA ALA A 49 0.46 10.15 -8.41
C ALA A 49 1.46 10.98 -9.24
N HIS A 50 1.72 12.23 -8.84
CA HIS A 50 2.73 13.07 -9.48
C HIS A 50 4.12 12.44 -9.40
N MET A 51 4.53 12.00 -8.22
CA MET A 51 5.84 11.38 -8.02
C MET A 51 5.98 10.10 -8.86
N ALA A 52 5.00 9.20 -8.83
CA ALA A 52 5.00 7.97 -9.62
C ALA A 52 5.02 8.27 -11.14
N GLY A 53 4.27 9.27 -11.59
CA GLY A 53 4.24 9.71 -12.98
C GLY A 53 5.58 10.27 -13.45
N HIS A 54 6.24 11.11 -12.65
CA HIS A 54 7.57 11.64 -12.94
C HIS A 54 8.63 10.55 -13.04
N LEU A 55 8.65 9.60 -12.10
CA LEU A 55 9.58 8.48 -12.12
C LEU A 55 9.34 7.59 -13.34
N GLY A 56 8.09 7.25 -13.63
CA GLY A 56 7.74 6.46 -14.82
C GLY A 56 8.09 7.15 -16.13
N ALA A 57 7.88 8.46 -16.25
CA ALA A 57 8.25 9.23 -17.42
C ALA A 57 9.78 9.35 -17.60
N ALA A 58 10.53 9.45 -16.51
CA ALA A 58 11.99 9.45 -16.54
C ALA A 58 12.53 8.09 -17.02
N GLU A 59 11.97 7.00 -16.50
CA GLU A 59 12.31 5.64 -16.90
C GLU A 59 11.98 5.40 -18.38
N GLN A 60 10.79 5.79 -18.84
CA GLN A 60 10.44 5.69 -20.27
C GLN A 60 11.39 6.51 -21.17
N ARG A 61 11.84 7.69 -20.73
CA ARG A 61 12.81 8.49 -21.49
C ARG A 61 14.15 7.78 -21.60
N ALA A 62 14.63 7.17 -20.51
CA ALA A 62 15.85 6.38 -20.52
C ALA A 62 15.75 5.15 -21.46
N GLN A 63 14.56 4.55 -21.53
CA GLN A 63 14.28 3.36 -22.37
C GLN A 63 14.08 3.70 -23.84
N ARG A 64 13.90 4.96 -24.25
CA ARG A 64 13.72 5.36 -25.67
C ARG A 64 14.92 5.01 -26.55
N SER A 65 16.09 4.91 -25.97
CA SER A 65 17.34 4.53 -26.66
C SER A 65 17.52 3.02 -26.75
N TRP A 66 16.68 2.23 -26.12
CA TRP A 66 16.75 0.78 -26.21
C TRP A 66 16.32 0.30 -27.60
N ARG A 67 17.02 -0.70 -28.09
CA ARG A 67 16.75 -1.30 -29.42
C ARG A 67 16.45 -2.78 -29.27
N GLN A 68 15.54 -3.26 -30.08
CA GLN A 68 15.28 -4.68 -30.19
C GLN A 68 16.31 -5.29 -31.16
N VAL A 69 17.01 -6.32 -30.69
CA VAL A 69 17.98 -7.08 -31.50
C VAL A 69 17.63 -8.57 -31.42
N SER A 70 18.07 -9.33 -32.43
CA SER A 70 17.91 -10.78 -32.42
C SER A 70 19.09 -11.42 -31.73
N ALA A 71 18.83 -12.20 -30.68
CA ALA A 71 19.80 -13.06 -30.03
C ALA A 71 19.62 -14.51 -30.48
N VAL A 72 20.70 -15.23 -30.64
CA VAL A 72 20.71 -16.65 -30.99
C VAL A 72 21.04 -17.46 -29.74
N LEU A 73 20.20 -18.41 -29.36
CA LEU A 73 20.43 -19.28 -28.22
C LEU A 73 21.59 -20.25 -28.52
N LEU A 74 22.51 -20.37 -27.58
CA LEU A 74 23.67 -21.27 -27.71
C LEU A 74 23.38 -22.68 -27.11
N ARG A 75 22.33 -22.82 -26.27
CA ARG A 75 21.88 -24.07 -25.67
C ARG A 75 20.36 -24.17 -25.73
N ASN A 76 19.87 -25.40 -25.61
CA ASN A 76 18.44 -25.62 -25.45
C ASN A 76 17.99 -25.10 -24.07
N ALA A 77 16.84 -24.42 -24.04
CA ALA A 77 16.17 -24.08 -22.80
C ALA A 77 15.46 -25.34 -22.27
N PRO A 78 15.85 -25.88 -21.11
CA PRO A 78 15.21 -27.07 -20.58
C PRO A 78 13.71 -26.87 -20.42
N ALA A 79 12.94 -27.95 -20.61
CA ALA A 79 11.51 -27.92 -20.32
C ALA A 79 11.30 -27.56 -18.82
N PRO A 80 10.23 -26.85 -18.49
CA PRO A 80 9.95 -26.49 -17.09
C PRO A 80 9.84 -27.76 -16.27
N ALA A 81 10.66 -27.89 -15.22
CA ALA A 81 10.46 -28.94 -14.22
C ALA A 81 9.07 -28.75 -13.62
N ALA A 82 8.27 -29.80 -13.53
CA ALA A 82 6.85 -29.79 -13.15
C ALA A 82 6.53 -29.10 -11.80
N PHE A 83 7.55 -28.80 -10.99
CA PHE A 83 7.42 -28.15 -9.68
C PHE A 83 8.00 -26.72 -9.62
N ALA A 84 8.57 -26.20 -10.70
CA ALA A 84 9.15 -24.84 -10.75
C ALA A 84 8.24 -23.83 -11.47
N SER A 85 6.96 -24.17 -11.64
CA SER A 85 5.96 -23.29 -12.29
C SER A 85 5.49 -22.20 -11.35
N GLY A 86 6.40 -21.29 -10.96
CA GLY A 86 5.97 -19.94 -10.68
C GLY A 86 5.41 -19.33 -11.98
N LEU A 87 4.42 -18.49 -11.90
CA LEU A 87 3.64 -17.87 -13.02
C LEU A 87 4.49 -17.24 -14.16
N TYR A 88 5.84 -17.27 -14.07
CA TYR A 88 6.80 -16.80 -15.06
C TYR A 88 8.09 -17.64 -14.97
N GLY A 89 7.99 -18.94 -15.30
CA GLY A 89 9.15 -19.84 -15.34
C GLY A 89 10.08 -19.55 -16.52
N GLY A 90 10.87 -18.50 -16.44
CA GLY A 90 11.98 -18.25 -17.34
C GLY A 90 13.18 -19.14 -16.97
N THR A 91 13.93 -19.55 -17.96
CA THR A 91 15.19 -20.28 -17.79
C THR A 91 16.34 -19.46 -18.33
N TRP A 92 17.39 -19.32 -17.55
CA TRP A 92 18.60 -18.64 -17.99
C TRP A 92 19.40 -19.51 -18.95
N VAL A 93 19.56 -19.03 -20.18
CA VAL A 93 20.26 -19.76 -21.26
C VAL A 93 21.29 -18.83 -21.90
N PRO A 94 22.51 -19.32 -22.13
CA PRO A 94 23.51 -18.52 -22.84
C PRO A 94 23.05 -18.25 -24.28
N ALA A 95 23.17 -17.00 -24.68
CA ALA A 95 22.81 -16.53 -26.00
C ALA A 95 23.86 -15.55 -26.52
N ARG A 96 23.87 -15.35 -27.85
CA ARG A 96 24.75 -14.43 -28.55
C ARG A 96 23.92 -13.42 -29.34
N TRP A 97 24.28 -12.16 -29.26
CA TRP A 97 23.61 -11.08 -30.02
C TRP A 97 24.63 -10.06 -30.51
N THR A 98 24.26 -9.31 -31.52
CA THR A 98 25.03 -8.16 -31.99
C THR A 98 24.46 -6.89 -31.34
N ALA A 99 25.26 -6.21 -30.58
CA ALA A 99 24.89 -4.95 -29.94
C ALA A 99 24.78 -3.81 -30.96
N PRO A 100 24.13 -2.67 -30.63
CA PRO A 100 24.00 -1.54 -31.55
C PRO A 100 25.34 -0.93 -32.03
N ASP A 101 26.42 -1.16 -31.27
CA ASP A 101 27.80 -0.75 -31.59
C ASP A 101 28.49 -1.72 -32.59
N GLY A 102 27.77 -2.73 -33.12
CA GLY A 102 28.31 -3.73 -34.02
C GLY A 102 29.09 -4.86 -33.34
N ARG A 103 29.32 -4.79 -32.05
CA ARG A 103 30.08 -5.82 -31.33
C ARG A 103 29.19 -7.02 -30.99
N VAL A 104 29.75 -8.22 -31.18
CA VAL A 104 29.09 -9.45 -30.76
C VAL A 104 29.28 -9.64 -29.26
N ARG A 105 28.18 -9.85 -28.56
CA ARG A 105 28.17 -10.11 -27.10
C ARG A 105 27.54 -11.46 -26.82
N THR A 106 27.97 -12.06 -25.72
CA THR A 106 27.43 -13.32 -25.22
C THR A 106 27.08 -13.14 -23.74
N GLY A 107 25.96 -13.70 -23.33
CA GLY A 107 25.52 -13.63 -21.94
C GLY A 107 24.28 -14.49 -21.74
N ASP A 108 23.86 -14.62 -20.48
CA ASP A 108 22.68 -15.40 -20.15
C ASP A 108 21.42 -14.55 -20.33
N LEU A 109 20.43 -15.12 -20.98
CA LEU A 109 19.11 -14.52 -21.20
C LEU A 109 18.05 -15.35 -20.50
N ASP A 110 17.12 -14.65 -19.85
CA ASP A 110 15.90 -15.26 -19.32
C ASP A 110 14.92 -15.48 -20.48
N VAL A 111 14.70 -16.73 -20.87
CA VAL A 111 13.85 -17.12 -22.00
C VAL A 111 12.78 -18.12 -21.57
N ILE A 112 11.71 -18.16 -22.34
CA ILE A 112 10.65 -19.14 -22.12
C ILE A 112 11.23 -20.54 -22.31
N SER A 113 10.89 -21.45 -21.40
CA SER A 113 11.31 -22.85 -21.47
C SER A 113 10.83 -23.53 -22.77
N GLY A 114 11.61 -24.50 -23.26
CA GLY A 114 11.26 -25.28 -24.45
C GLY A 114 11.80 -24.72 -25.77
N LEU A 115 12.63 -23.67 -25.75
CA LEU A 115 13.31 -23.18 -26.95
C LEU A 115 14.58 -23.99 -27.23
N ASN A 116 14.88 -24.19 -28.52
CA ASN A 116 16.04 -24.98 -28.96
C ASN A 116 17.27 -24.08 -29.24
N ALA A 117 18.45 -24.68 -29.12
CA ALA A 117 19.69 -24.02 -29.55
C ALA A 117 19.59 -23.61 -31.02
N GLY A 118 20.17 -22.47 -31.38
CA GLY A 118 20.10 -21.87 -32.68
C GLY A 118 18.84 -21.05 -32.97
N GLN A 119 17.82 -21.10 -32.16
CA GLN A 119 16.64 -20.25 -32.30
C GLN A 119 16.97 -18.78 -32.07
N LYS A 120 16.33 -17.91 -32.84
CA LYS A 120 16.42 -16.46 -32.69
C LYS A 120 15.32 -15.97 -31.79
N VAL A 121 15.73 -15.22 -30.74
CA VAL A 121 14.83 -14.58 -29.80
C VAL A 121 15.03 -13.08 -29.84
N GLY A 122 13.95 -12.32 -29.94
CA GLY A 122 14.01 -10.85 -29.89
C GLY A 122 14.25 -10.39 -28.46
N ILE A 123 15.33 -9.69 -28.22
CA ILE A 123 15.67 -9.11 -26.93
C ILE A 123 15.79 -7.59 -27.04
N TRP A 124 15.52 -6.91 -25.93
CA TRP A 124 15.82 -5.49 -25.81
C TRP A 124 17.24 -5.31 -25.26
N VAL A 125 17.97 -4.38 -25.84
CA VAL A 125 19.32 -4.00 -25.37
C VAL A 125 19.39 -2.50 -25.13
N ASN A 126 20.10 -2.12 -24.09
CA ASN A 126 20.37 -0.72 -23.79
C ASN A 126 21.48 -0.16 -24.68
N GLN A 127 21.83 1.12 -24.51
CA GLN A 127 22.94 1.76 -25.27
C GLN A 127 24.29 1.06 -25.08
N ALA A 128 24.51 0.46 -23.92
CA ALA A 128 25.74 -0.29 -23.63
C ALA A 128 25.71 -1.71 -24.25
N GLY A 129 24.65 -2.09 -24.98
CA GLY A 129 24.50 -3.41 -25.57
C GLY A 129 24.21 -4.52 -24.57
N LEU A 130 23.83 -4.19 -23.34
CA LEU A 130 23.44 -5.16 -22.31
C LEU A 130 21.95 -5.50 -22.45
N PRO A 131 21.56 -6.76 -22.18
CA PRO A 131 20.16 -7.15 -22.24
C PRO A 131 19.35 -6.38 -21.19
N ALA A 132 18.18 -5.92 -21.61
CA ALA A 132 17.25 -5.18 -20.79
C ALA A 132 15.85 -5.82 -20.94
N GLY A 133 15.02 -5.64 -19.95
CA GLY A 133 13.62 -6.09 -20.04
C GLY A 133 12.83 -5.27 -21.07
N PRO A 134 11.60 -5.70 -21.43
CA PRO A 134 10.76 -4.93 -22.32
C PRO A 134 10.51 -3.52 -21.79
N PRO A 135 10.56 -2.49 -22.64
CA PRO A 135 10.34 -1.11 -22.20
C PRO A 135 8.94 -0.95 -21.61
N LEU A 136 8.84 -0.09 -20.59
CA LEU A 136 7.58 0.19 -19.92
C LEU A 136 6.56 0.75 -20.91
N THR A 137 5.45 0.06 -21.05
CA THR A 137 4.33 0.56 -21.84
C THR A 137 3.65 1.72 -21.10
N HIS A 138 3.02 2.62 -21.86
CA HIS A 138 2.23 3.71 -21.24
C HIS A 138 1.19 3.17 -20.27
N ARG A 139 0.53 2.05 -20.60
CA ARG A 139 -0.44 1.40 -19.71
C ARG A 139 0.19 0.93 -18.39
N ALA A 140 1.41 0.42 -18.42
CA ALA A 140 2.12 0.00 -17.19
C ALA A 140 2.45 1.20 -16.29
N VAL A 141 2.86 2.32 -16.88
CA VAL A 141 3.11 3.56 -16.10
C VAL A 141 1.81 4.08 -15.49
N VAL A 142 0.73 4.15 -16.28
CA VAL A 142 -0.59 4.56 -15.77
C VAL A 142 -1.06 3.64 -14.65
N ALA A 143 -0.97 2.32 -14.83
CA ALA A 143 -1.36 1.36 -13.80
C ALA A 143 -0.56 1.54 -12.50
N ARG A 144 0.76 1.72 -12.57
CA ARG A 144 1.60 2.01 -11.39
C ARG A 144 1.19 3.32 -10.71
N THR A 145 0.90 4.37 -11.49
CA THR A 145 0.45 5.66 -10.96
C THR A 145 -0.89 5.54 -10.25
N VAL A 146 -1.86 4.83 -10.84
CA VAL A 146 -3.18 4.60 -10.22
C VAL A 146 -3.05 3.77 -8.95
N LEU A 147 -2.25 2.70 -8.97
CA LEU A 147 -2.00 1.88 -7.78
C LEU A 147 -1.34 2.69 -6.66
N ALA A 148 -0.34 3.53 -6.97
CA ALA A 148 0.29 4.39 -5.99
C ALA A 148 -0.72 5.38 -5.38
N ALA A 149 -1.55 6.01 -6.21
CA ALA A 149 -2.59 6.94 -5.76
C ALA A 149 -3.65 6.26 -4.87
N ALA A 150 -4.03 5.02 -5.20
CA ALA A 150 -5.03 4.25 -4.45
C ALA A 150 -4.47 3.68 -3.13
N ALA A 151 -3.19 3.33 -3.09
CA ALA A 151 -2.57 2.78 -1.88
C ALA A 151 -2.49 3.81 -0.73
N VAL A 152 -2.35 5.09 -1.06
CA VAL A 152 -2.21 6.16 -0.06
C VAL A 152 -3.44 6.32 0.84
N PRO A 153 -4.68 6.46 0.35
CA PRO A 153 -5.84 6.59 1.22
C PRO A 153 -6.08 5.32 2.04
N ILE A 154 -5.75 4.14 1.52
CA ILE A 154 -5.85 2.89 2.25
C ILE A 154 -4.87 2.89 3.43
N ALA A 155 -3.60 3.20 3.18
CA ALA A 155 -2.58 3.27 4.22
C ALA A 155 -2.92 4.34 5.28
N LEU A 156 -3.33 5.52 4.84
CA LEU A 156 -3.75 6.59 5.74
C LEU A 156 -4.97 6.17 6.58
N GLY A 157 -5.96 5.52 5.97
CA GLY A 157 -7.14 5.01 6.67
C GLY A 157 -6.78 3.97 7.73
N ILE A 158 -5.85 3.06 7.44
CA ILE A 158 -5.35 2.07 8.42
C ILE A 158 -4.66 2.78 9.59
N VAL A 159 -3.77 3.74 9.33
CA VAL A 159 -3.04 4.47 10.37
C VAL A 159 -4.01 5.26 11.26
N LEU A 160 -4.91 6.03 10.65
CA LEU A 160 -5.88 6.83 11.41
C LEU A 160 -6.89 5.95 12.16
N GLY A 161 -7.30 4.83 11.58
CA GLY A 161 -8.14 3.83 12.22
C GLY A 161 -7.46 3.19 13.43
N PHE A 162 -6.18 2.88 13.33
CA PHE A 162 -5.38 2.39 14.44
C PHE A 162 -5.28 3.43 15.57
N VAL A 163 -4.98 4.69 15.23
CA VAL A 163 -4.93 5.79 16.22
C VAL A 163 -6.29 5.98 16.91
N ALA A 164 -7.38 5.93 16.14
CA ALA A 164 -8.74 6.00 16.70
C ALA A 164 -9.02 4.83 17.64
N GLY A 165 -8.64 3.60 17.25
CA GLY A 165 -8.80 2.39 18.04
C GLY A 165 -8.05 2.45 19.37
N VAL A 166 -6.78 2.84 19.33
CA VAL A 166 -5.95 3.03 20.53
C VAL A 166 -6.54 4.13 21.42
N GLY A 167 -6.95 5.25 20.83
CA GLY A 167 -7.62 6.33 21.57
C GLY A 167 -8.85 5.84 22.33
N ARG A 168 -9.75 5.12 21.63
CA ARG A 168 -10.96 4.53 22.27
C ARG A 168 -10.60 3.57 23.39
N TRP A 169 -9.65 2.67 23.15
CA TRP A 169 -9.20 1.71 24.16
C TRP A 169 -8.65 2.39 25.42
N VAL A 170 -7.86 3.47 25.28
CA VAL A 170 -7.34 4.25 26.42
C VAL A 170 -8.48 4.91 27.18
N PHE A 171 -9.45 5.52 26.47
CA PHE A 171 -10.61 6.15 27.12
C PHE A 171 -11.48 5.13 27.85
N ASP A 172 -11.73 3.96 27.26
CA ASP A 172 -12.53 2.89 27.88
C ASP A 172 -11.84 2.33 29.12
N ARG A 173 -10.52 2.12 29.09
CA ARG A 173 -9.76 1.71 30.28
C ARG A 173 -9.85 2.73 31.41
N ARG A 174 -9.69 4.02 31.11
CA ARG A 174 -9.82 5.08 32.11
C ARG A 174 -11.24 5.16 32.69
N ARG A 175 -12.23 4.90 31.87
CA ARG A 175 -13.63 4.87 32.31
C ARG A 175 -13.89 3.70 33.25
N LEU A 176 -13.40 2.51 32.94
CA LEU A 176 -13.52 1.33 33.81
C LEU A 176 -12.80 1.54 35.14
N ALA A 177 -11.57 2.03 35.13
CA ALA A 177 -10.83 2.34 36.34
C ALA A 177 -11.55 3.38 37.27
N GLY A 178 -12.21 4.37 36.66
CA GLY A 178 -13.05 5.33 37.36
C GLY A 178 -14.30 4.69 38.02
N TRP A 179 -14.88 3.68 37.40
CA TRP A 179 -15.99 2.91 37.95
C TRP A 179 -15.55 2.03 39.13
N ASP A 180 -14.42 1.35 39.01
CA ASP A 180 -13.85 0.53 40.08
C ASP A 180 -13.58 1.36 41.32
N ALA A 181 -13.00 2.56 41.18
CA ALA A 181 -12.76 3.49 42.28
C ALA A 181 -14.05 4.00 42.91
N ALA A 182 -15.09 4.29 42.11
CA ALA A 182 -16.40 4.70 42.58
C ALA A 182 -17.11 3.55 43.33
N TRP A 183 -17.03 2.31 42.85
CA TRP A 183 -17.56 1.15 43.58
C TRP A 183 -16.83 0.85 44.88
N ALA A 184 -15.51 1.00 44.91
CA ALA A 184 -14.72 0.83 46.15
C ALA A 184 -15.15 1.81 47.28
N SER A 185 -15.60 3.01 46.93
CA SER A 185 -16.07 4.00 47.90
C SER A 185 -17.52 3.76 48.38
N VAL A 186 -18.40 3.22 47.54
CA VAL A 186 -19.84 3.04 47.84
C VAL A 186 -20.14 1.63 48.38
N GLY A 187 -19.42 0.60 47.89
CA GLY A 187 -19.63 -0.80 48.26
C GLY A 187 -19.67 -1.09 49.77
N PRO A 188 -18.73 -0.56 50.57
CA PRO A 188 -18.74 -0.80 52.03
C PRO A 188 -19.95 -0.22 52.76
N HIS A 189 -20.59 0.83 52.23
CA HIS A 189 -21.79 1.42 52.84
C HIS A 189 -23.05 0.57 52.65
N TRP A 190 -23.12 -0.19 51.54
CA TRP A 190 -24.24 -1.09 51.25
C TRP A 190 -24.18 -2.37 52.09
N THR A 191 -23.02 -2.97 52.21
CA THR A 191 -22.81 -4.17 53.04
C THR A 191 -23.14 -3.90 54.51
N LYS A 192 -22.73 -2.76 55.07
CA LYS A 192 -23.06 -2.39 56.48
C LYS A 192 -24.56 -2.24 56.73
N ARG A 193 -25.34 -1.74 55.74
CA ARG A 193 -26.80 -1.57 55.88
C ARG A 193 -27.55 -2.88 55.86
N PHE A 194 -27.07 -3.89 55.17
CA PHE A 194 -27.71 -5.19 55.12
C PHE A 194 -27.49 -6.01 56.38
N TRP A 195 -26.32 -5.87 57.02
CA TRP A 195 -26.00 -6.64 58.24
C TRP A 195 -26.53 -5.99 59.54
N SER A 196 -26.99 -4.75 59.55
CA SER A 196 -27.56 -4.09 60.71
C SER A 196 -29.09 -4.24 60.87
N ARG A 197 -29.72 -5.01 60.01
CA ARG A 197 -31.18 -5.29 60.05
C ARG A 197 -31.55 -6.76 60.28
N GLY A 198 -30.58 -7.56 60.78
CA GLY A 198 -30.76 -8.93 61.19
C GLY A 198 -30.72 -9.09 62.72
#